data_e1ca9121559bce4100b5727f27da9308
#
_entry.id   e1ca9121559bce4100b5727f27da9308
#
_cell.length_a   1.000
_cell.length_b   1.000
_cell.length_c   1.000
_cell.angle_alpha   90.00
_cell.angle_beta   90.00
_cell.angle_gamma   90.00
#
_symmetry.space_group_name_H-M   'P 1'
#
loop_
_entity.id
_entity.type
_entity.pdbx_description
1 polymer ?
#
loop_
_entity_poly.entity_id
_entity_poly.type
_entity_poly.pdbx_seq_one_letter_code
_entity_poly.pdbx_strand_id
1 'polypeptide(L)'
;MDEGVTHYKNIEHNIGMSRKTVNKYLNEIAEEIKPFNVELVRKQSVGIYFAGDTAKIRSSLQDGELKANNESPQEIKLAILSLLLTTNEHITIQKLSDRYYVSRTTLEGYLKQIKSLIEKQGAKLQSDEKGIFIKASENIRRKLMTQLLGFYWGDSLKVKHNTDLKMVINVPDELKSIFDQVIFKDVVTTLNQFQKASSIKLNDYQFQSLAVHLVIAIQRIKNKEIIKADSELSSHPLSKNTILLSNLLEENFSFAIPVAEQAYINIHILAAESDQKAHSSPKKDKENSKNGELSQFLKSNLTHYDEVLVNNLILHLVPALHRCELGLSIKNPYKDSIKGDFPYAYNQAVDLSIEIEKRFSVSINDDEIAYIALHIESFLERREEKRVKTVIVCSTGLGTARLLEQRIKKYFSDELEVNRVVSVSELMAAPITEDLIISTVDLDIRQKNVVVVPPFLDVQSKRKIQNALDKLNKFQEKETEFMKLVEPDLIIVDNQKINRDQAIKKVCKRLCDKHYALSGIAEAAIEREKVASTEMDFVAMPHAPIKYVKTPRIAIYLNSHGIDWDQGKVNIVFFMAMNESIKGSIDQIYNYFNAILEDKKMLKSLCRLTSKQEIIRLLGSEEFE
;
A
#
# COMPACT_ATOMS: atom_id res chain seq x y z
N MET A 1 -23.88 -31.44 -10.87
CA MET A 1 -23.97 -32.13 -12.16
C MET A 1 -22.96 -33.26 -12.27
N ASP A 2 -21.77 -33.13 -11.71
CA ASP A 2 -20.71 -34.14 -11.87
C ASP A 2 -20.88 -35.38 -11.00
N GLU A 3 -21.63 -35.31 -9.90
CA GLU A 3 -21.89 -36.42 -8.96
C GLU A 3 -23.16 -37.25 -9.32
N GLY A 4 -23.87 -36.88 -10.38
CA GLY A 4 -25.09 -37.59 -10.85
C GLY A 4 -26.29 -37.43 -9.93
N VAL A 5 -26.24 -37.86 -8.68
CA VAL A 5 -27.33 -37.80 -7.69
C VAL A 5 -26.78 -37.21 -6.38
N THR A 6 -27.52 -36.27 -5.80
CA THR A 6 -27.16 -35.69 -4.50
C THR A 6 -28.34 -35.68 -3.52
N HIS A 7 -28.10 -35.38 -2.24
CA HIS A 7 -29.13 -35.32 -1.21
C HIS A 7 -29.18 -33.93 -0.55
N TYR A 8 -30.37 -33.56 -0.03
CA TYR A 8 -30.56 -32.28 0.67
C TYR A 8 -29.47 -31.98 1.71
N LYS A 9 -29.11 -32.99 2.53
CA LYS A 9 -28.06 -32.83 3.55
C LYS A 9 -26.69 -32.42 2.98
N ASN A 10 -26.32 -32.97 1.82
CA ASN A 10 -25.06 -32.65 1.17
C ASN A 10 -25.08 -31.23 0.62
N ILE A 11 -26.21 -30.82 0.00
CA ILE A 11 -26.38 -29.46 -0.49
C ILE A 11 -26.36 -28.46 0.70
N GLU A 12 -27.12 -28.76 1.77
CA GLU A 12 -27.13 -27.91 2.99
C GLU A 12 -25.74 -27.75 3.59
N HIS A 13 -24.95 -28.81 3.65
CA HIS A 13 -23.60 -28.80 4.18
C HIS A 13 -22.64 -28.02 3.27
N ASN A 14 -22.67 -28.24 1.97
CA ASN A 14 -21.73 -27.62 1.03
C ASN A 14 -21.97 -26.14 0.83
N ILE A 15 -23.22 -25.68 0.91
CA ILE A 15 -23.56 -24.24 0.73
C ILE A 15 -23.91 -23.51 2.04
N GLY A 16 -23.89 -24.19 3.19
CA GLY A 16 -24.14 -23.61 4.50
C GLY A 16 -25.54 -23.01 4.69
N MET A 17 -26.56 -23.52 3.96
CA MET A 17 -27.93 -22.98 3.97
C MET A 17 -28.94 -23.94 4.56
N SER A 18 -30.05 -23.39 5.10
CA SER A 18 -31.13 -24.19 5.64
C SER A 18 -31.90 -24.97 4.53
N ARG A 19 -32.48 -26.10 4.90
CA ARG A 19 -33.31 -26.94 3.97
C ARG A 19 -34.42 -26.14 3.28
N LYS A 20 -35.03 -25.18 3.99
CA LYS A 20 -36.08 -24.32 3.44
C LYS A 20 -35.53 -23.43 2.32
N THR A 21 -34.34 -22.86 2.53
CA THR A 21 -33.65 -22.03 1.56
C THR A 21 -33.18 -22.84 0.35
N VAL A 22 -32.59 -24.02 0.59
CA VAL A 22 -32.19 -24.96 -0.48
C VAL A 22 -33.37 -25.33 -1.33
N ASN A 23 -34.53 -25.63 -0.71
CA ASN A 23 -35.75 -26.01 -1.46
C ASN A 23 -36.26 -24.85 -2.33
N LYS A 24 -36.19 -23.62 -1.87
CA LYS A 24 -36.54 -22.42 -2.66
C LYS A 24 -35.66 -22.33 -3.91
N TYR A 25 -34.33 -22.38 -3.75
CA TYR A 25 -33.41 -22.33 -4.90
C TYR A 25 -33.52 -23.50 -5.87
N LEU A 26 -33.76 -24.69 -5.36
CA LEU A 26 -34.03 -25.85 -6.25
C LEU A 26 -35.30 -25.69 -7.07
N ASN A 27 -36.32 -24.95 -6.56
CA ASN A 27 -37.52 -24.63 -7.35
C ASN A 27 -37.20 -23.60 -8.45
N GLU A 28 -36.38 -22.58 -8.13
CA GLU A 28 -35.93 -21.58 -9.09
C GLU A 28 -35.11 -22.23 -10.20
N ILE A 29 -34.13 -23.08 -9.84
CA ILE A 29 -33.36 -23.88 -10.81
C ILE A 29 -34.26 -24.74 -11.70
N ALA A 30 -35.29 -25.39 -11.13
CA ALA A 30 -36.20 -26.21 -11.88
C ALA A 30 -36.95 -25.41 -12.96
N GLU A 31 -37.32 -24.16 -12.70
CA GLU A 31 -37.92 -23.26 -13.69
C GLU A 31 -36.91 -22.79 -14.75
N GLU A 32 -35.71 -22.44 -14.37
CA GLU A 32 -34.65 -21.94 -15.27
C GLU A 32 -34.15 -23.00 -16.26
N ILE A 33 -34.18 -24.28 -15.89
CA ILE A 33 -33.71 -25.36 -16.76
C ILE A 33 -34.78 -25.92 -17.71
N LYS A 34 -36.06 -25.56 -17.53
CA LYS A 34 -37.16 -25.99 -18.42
C LYS A 34 -36.93 -25.72 -19.91
N PRO A 35 -36.41 -24.52 -20.30
CA PRO A 35 -36.14 -24.23 -21.71
C PRO A 35 -35.13 -25.17 -22.37
N PHE A 36 -34.30 -25.85 -21.58
CA PHE A 36 -33.30 -26.79 -22.06
C PHE A 36 -33.79 -28.22 -22.15
N ASN A 37 -35.11 -28.50 -21.92
CA ASN A 37 -35.71 -29.82 -21.83
C ASN A 37 -35.05 -30.74 -20.79
N VAL A 38 -34.61 -30.16 -19.67
CA VAL A 38 -34.04 -30.87 -18.52
C VAL A 38 -34.98 -30.68 -17.32
N GLU A 39 -35.23 -31.76 -16.58
CA GLU A 39 -36.08 -31.77 -15.40
C GLU A 39 -35.27 -32.00 -14.13
N LEU A 40 -35.52 -31.23 -13.07
CA LEU A 40 -34.95 -31.44 -11.74
C LEU A 40 -35.83 -32.43 -10.96
N VAL A 41 -35.42 -33.68 -10.89
CA VAL A 41 -36.18 -34.77 -10.24
C VAL A 41 -35.77 -34.86 -8.76
N ARG A 42 -36.78 -34.95 -7.89
CA ARG A 42 -36.61 -35.12 -6.43
C ARG A 42 -37.40 -36.37 -5.98
N LYS A 43 -36.69 -37.46 -5.74
CA LYS A 43 -37.33 -38.72 -5.27
C LYS A 43 -36.87 -39.04 -3.85
N GLN A 44 -37.84 -39.30 -2.98
CA GLN A 44 -37.58 -39.81 -1.64
C GLN A 44 -36.84 -41.14 -1.75
N SER A 45 -35.76 -41.38 -1.09
CA SER A 45 -34.88 -42.56 -1.18
C SER A 45 -33.85 -42.59 -2.33
N VAL A 46 -33.98 -41.79 -3.37
CA VAL A 46 -33.01 -41.74 -4.49
C VAL A 46 -32.14 -40.48 -4.36
N GLY A 47 -32.77 -39.34 -4.11
CA GLY A 47 -32.07 -38.03 -4.03
C GLY A 47 -32.59 -37.03 -5.06
N ILE A 48 -31.74 -36.06 -5.37
CA ILE A 48 -32.00 -34.97 -6.31
C ILE A 48 -31.02 -35.13 -7.47
N TYR A 49 -31.56 -35.11 -8.70
CA TYR A 49 -30.77 -35.25 -9.92
C TYR A 49 -31.45 -34.56 -11.11
N PHE A 50 -30.69 -34.32 -12.17
CA PHE A 50 -31.19 -33.79 -13.42
C PHE A 50 -31.57 -34.97 -14.36
N ALA A 51 -32.78 -34.96 -14.91
CA ALA A 51 -33.25 -35.89 -15.93
C ALA A 51 -33.29 -35.18 -17.29
N GLY A 52 -32.67 -35.77 -18.32
CA GLY A 52 -32.53 -35.17 -19.64
C GLY A 52 -31.09 -34.94 -20.07
N ASP A 53 -30.91 -34.34 -21.25
CA ASP A 53 -29.58 -34.02 -21.78
C ASP A 53 -29.04 -32.70 -21.17
N THR A 54 -28.10 -32.83 -20.24
CA THR A 54 -27.48 -31.69 -19.54
C THR A 54 -26.31 -31.05 -20.30
N ALA A 55 -25.97 -31.55 -21.50
CA ALA A 55 -24.81 -31.03 -22.25
C ALA A 55 -24.96 -29.56 -22.60
N LYS A 56 -26.15 -29.11 -22.99
CA LYS A 56 -26.44 -27.70 -23.31
C LYS A 56 -26.34 -26.79 -22.07
N ILE A 57 -26.80 -27.25 -20.91
CA ILE A 57 -26.67 -26.49 -19.66
C ILE A 57 -25.19 -26.40 -19.25
N ARG A 58 -24.41 -27.48 -19.44
CA ARG A 58 -22.97 -27.46 -19.16
C ARG A 58 -22.22 -26.48 -20.05
N SER A 59 -22.53 -26.45 -21.36
CA SER A 59 -21.92 -25.49 -22.26
C SER A 59 -22.30 -24.04 -21.90
N SER A 60 -23.55 -23.74 -21.62
CA SER A 60 -24.02 -22.42 -21.19
C SER A 60 -23.39 -21.96 -19.85
N LEU A 61 -23.10 -22.90 -18.93
CA LEU A 61 -22.36 -22.63 -17.70
C LEU A 61 -20.86 -22.38 -17.95
N GLN A 62 -20.27 -23.08 -18.94
CA GLN A 62 -18.87 -22.88 -19.32
C GLN A 62 -18.66 -21.62 -20.16
N ASP A 63 -19.62 -21.29 -21.03
CA ASP A 63 -19.57 -20.07 -21.87
C ASP A 63 -19.97 -18.79 -21.11
N GLY A 64 -20.31 -18.88 -19.82
CA GLY A 64 -20.64 -17.73 -18.97
C GLY A 64 -21.99 -17.07 -19.26
N GLU A 65 -22.85 -17.70 -20.07
CA GLU A 65 -24.20 -17.20 -20.34
C GLU A 65 -25.16 -17.36 -19.16
N LEU A 66 -24.96 -18.37 -18.32
CA LEU A 66 -25.56 -18.46 -16.99
C LEU A 66 -24.53 -17.88 -16.00
N LYS A 67 -24.55 -16.57 -15.82
CA LYS A 67 -23.80 -15.90 -14.74
C LYS A 67 -24.35 -16.42 -13.41
N ALA A 68 -23.76 -17.50 -12.89
CA ALA A 68 -23.80 -17.70 -11.45
C ALA A 68 -23.14 -16.44 -10.85
N ASN A 69 -23.92 -15.63 -10.15
CA ASN A 69 -23.39 -14.50 -9.36
C ASN A 69 -22.48 -15.10 -8.27
N ASN A 70 -21.25 -15.43 -8.65
CA ASN A 70 -20.16 -15.71 -7.72
C ASN A 70 -19.55 -14.39 -7.23
N GLU A 71 -20.41 -13.40 -6.97
CA GLU A 71 -19.95 -12.18 -6.33
C GLU A 71 -19.47 -12.53 -4.93
N SER A 72 -18.23 -12.19 -4.64
CA SER A 72 -17.69 -12.35 -3.29
C SER A 72 -18.50 -11.52 -2.29
N PRO A 73 -18.52 -11.85 -1.00
CA PRO A 73 -19.18 -11.03 0.02
C PRO A 73 -18.73 -9.57 -0.01
N GLN A 74 -17.53 -9.29 -0.48
CA GLN A 74 -16.98 -7.95 -0.63
C GLN A 74 -17.62 -7.21 -1.81
N GLU A 75 -17.73 -7.86 -2.96
CA GLU A 75 -18.38 -7.30 -4.16
C GLU A 75 -19.86 -6.98 -3.91
N ILE A 76 -20.60 -7.87 -3.23
CA ILE A 76 -21.99 -7.62 -2.85
C ILE A 76 -22.10 -6.40 -1.95
N LYS A 77 -21.21 -6.22 -0.95
CA LYS A 77 -21.22 -5.04 -0.09
C LYS A 77 -20.96 -3.75 -0.87
N LEU A 78 -20.00 -3.78 -1.80
CA LEU A 78 -19.69 -2.63 -2.65
C LEU A 78 -20.85 -2.31 -3.59
N ALA A 79 -21.52 -3.32 -4.17
CA ALA A 79 -22.69 -3.14 -5.02
C ALA A 79 -23.88 -2.55 -4.24
N ILE A 80 -24.14 -3.00 -3.01
CA ILE A 80 -25.16 -2.40 -2.13
C ILE A 80 -24.83 -0.94 -1.81
N LEU A 81 -23.59 -0.66 -1.42
CA LEU A 81 -23.14 0.71 -1.11
C LEU A 81 -23.31 1.61 -2.34
N SER A 82 -22.90 1.14 -3.50
CA SER A 82 -23.06 1.85 -4.77
C SER A 82 -24.51 2.18 -5.07
N LEU A 83 -25.40 1.20 -4.97
CA LEU A 83 -26.82 1.40 -5.19
C LEU A 83 -27.40 2.45 -4.24
N LEU A 84 -27.05 2.42 -2.95
CA LEU A 84 -27.50 3.39 -1.96
C LEU A 84 -26.91 4.78 -2.15
N LEU A 85 -25.73 4.92 -2.79
CA LEU A 85 -25.12 6.21 -3.10
C LEU A 85 -25.68 6.84 -4.38
N THR A 86 -26.02 6.02 -5.38
CA THR A 86 -26.48 6.50 -6.69
C THR A 86 -27.97 6.82 -6.73
N THR A 87 -28.78 6.16 -5.89
CA THR A 87 -30.22 6.41 -5.80
C THR A 87 -30.56 7.32 -4.63
N ASN A 88 -31.61 8.13 -4.81
CA ASN A 88 -32.27 8.86 -3.73
C ASN A 88 -33.51 8.12 -3.19
N GLU A 89 -33.81 6.96 -3.75
CA GLU A 89 -34.95 6.15 -3.31
C GLU A 89 -34.60 5.37 -2.04
N HIS A 90 -35.62 5.18 -1.19
CA HIS A 90 -35.52 4.31 -0.03
C HIS A 90 -35.70 2.85 -0.50
N ILE A 91 -34.76 1.97 -0.16
CA ILE A 91 -34.76 0.59 -0.63
C ILE A 91 -35.04 -0.34 0.55
N THR A 92 -36.05 -1.20 0.42
CA THR A 92 -36.39 -2.15 1.50
C THR A 92 -35.35 -3.26 1.63
N ILE A 93 -35.16 -3.77 2.86
CA ILE A 93 -34.29 -4.91 3.14
C ILE A 93 -34.67 -6.11 2.25
N GLN A 94 -35.96 -6.34 2.06
CA GLN A 94 -36.42 -7.43 1.22
C GLN A 94 -35.96 -7.28 -0.24
N LYS A 95 -36.11 -6.07 -0.81
CA LYS A 95 -35.70 -5.79 -2.19
C LYS A 95 -34.18 -5.98 -2.38
N LEU A 96 -33.35 -5.62 -1.39
CA LEU A 96 -31.91 -5.87 -1.41
C LEU A 96 -31.59 -7.37 -1.27
N SER A 97 -32.28 -8.07 -0.36
CA SER A 97 -32.13 -9.51 -0.16
C SER A 97 -32.44 -10.29 -1.43
N ASP A 98 -33.54 -9.94 -2.10
CA ASP A 98 -33.96 -10.58 -3.36
C ASP A 98 -33.01 -10.25 -4.51
N ARG A 99 -32.53 -9.00 -4.60
CA ARG A 99 -31.64 -8.56 -5.68
C ARG A 99 -30.25 -9.23 -5.63
N TYR A 100 -29.68 -9.41 -4.43
CA TYR A 100 -28.33 -9.96 -4.25
C TYR A 100 -28.34 -11.42 -3.78
N TYR A 101 -29.52 -12.06 -3.71
CA TYR A 101 -29.70 -13.45 -3.30
C TYR A 101 -29.04 -13.79 -1.96
N VAL A 102 -29.07 -12.85 -1.01
CA VAL A 102 -28.53 -13.06 0.33
C VAL A 102 -29.64 -13.14 1.39
N SER A 103 -29.39 -13.89 2.47
CA SER A 103 -30.34 -13.96 3.57
C SER A 103 -30.47 -12.60 4.25
N ARG A 104 -31.64 -12.34 4.87
CA ARG A 104 -31.86 -11.11 5.66
C ARG A 104 -30.78 -10.90 6.71
N THR A 105 -30.40 -11.96 7.43
CA THR A 105 -29.36 -11.89 8.48
C THR A 105 -27.98 -11.54 7.89
N THR A 106 -27.62 -12.12 6.75
CA THR A 106 -26.38 -11.80 6.04
C THR A 106 -26.38 -10.35 5.60
N LEU A 107 -27.50 -9.89 5.02
CA LEU A 107 -27.66 -8.50 4.58
C LEU A 107 -27.55 -7.51 5.75
N GLU A 108 -28.18 -7.78 6.90
CA GLU A 108 -28.06 -6.96 8.10
C GLU A 108 -26.60 -6.86 8.57
N GLY A 109 -25.84 -7.96 8.46
CA GLY A 109 -24.38 -7.97 8.69
C GLY A 109 -23.62 -7.06 7.74
N TYR A 110 -23.94 -7.10 6.45
CA TYR A 110 -23.33 -6.22 5.44
C TYR A 110 -23.69 -4.76 5.68
N LEU A 111 -24.95 -4.45 5.97
CA LEU A 111 -25.39 -3.08 6.28
C LEU A 111 -24.71 -2.51 7.53
N LYS A 112 -24.43 -3.34 8.54
CA LYS A 112 -23.66 -2.92 9.71
C LYS A 112 -22.23 -2.53 9.35
N GLN A 113 -21.57 -3.30 8.47
CA GLN A 113 -20.22 -2.98 7.99
C GLN A 113 -20.23 -1.71 7.13
N ILE A 114 -21.17 -1.58 6.20
CA ILE A 114 -21.37 -0.38 5.37
C ILE A 114 -21.58 0.84 6.27
N LYS A 115 -22.46 0.73 7.28
CA LYS A 115 -22.72 1.80 8.24
C LYS A 115 -21.44 2.28 8.92
N SER A 116 -20.63 1.35 9.46
CA SER A 116 -19.35 1.70 10.09
C SER A 116 -18.38 2.41 9.14
N LEU A 117 -18.37 2.02 7.86
CA LEU A 117 -17.49 2.61 6.85
C LEU A 117 -17.92 4.04 6.49
N ILE A 118 -19.21 4.28 6.25
CA ILE A 118 -19.70 5.60 5.83
C ILE A 118 -19.76 6.61 6.99
N GLU A 119 -19.99 6.15 8.23
CA GLU A 119 -20.02 7.02 9.40
C GLU A 119 -18.66 7.67 9.68
N LYS A 120 -17.56 6.98 9.40
CA LYS A 120 -16.21 7.54 9.46
C LYS A 120 -16.00 8.72 8.48
N GLN A 121 -16.81 8.80 7.44
CA GLN A 121 -16.76 9.85 6.41
C GLN A 121 -17.84 10.95 6.60
N GLY A 122 -18.60 10.90 7.70
CA GLY A 122 -19.64 11.89 8.00
C GLY A 122 -21.00 11.61 7.36
N ALA A 123 -21.21 10.45 6.74
CA ALA A 123 -22.51 10.00 6.25
C ALA A 123 -23.24 9.14 7.29
N LYS A 124 -24.56 9.00 7.18
CA LYS A 124 -25.36 8.17 8.07
C LYS A 124 -26.26 7.23 7.28
N LEU A 125 -26.23 5.94 7.62
CA LEU A 125 -27.22 4.98 7.12
C LEU A 125 -28.47 5.10 8.01
N GLN A 126 -29.62 5.45 7.38
CA GLN A 126 -30.91 5.59 8.05
C GLN A 126 -31.93 4.64 7.42
N SER A 127 -32.96 4.31 8.20
CA SER A 127 -34.11 3.54 7.73
C SER A 127 -35.40 4.16 8.22
N ASP A 128 -36.44 4.12 7.38
CA ASP A 128 -37.81 4.51 7.70
C ASP A 128 -38.80 3.47 7.16
N GLU A 129 -40.09 3.80 7.15
CA GLU A 129 -41.16 2.91 6.67
C GLU A 129 -41.02 2.54 5.18
N LYS A 130 -40.32 3.38 4.39
CA LYS A 130 -40.10 3.19 2.94
C LYS A 130 -38.85 2.36 2.65
N GLY A 131 -37.92 2.26 3.60
CA GLY A 131 -36.70 1.48 3.46
C GLY A 131 -35.45 2.15 3.99
N ILE A 132 -34.29 1.73 3.49
CA ILE A 132 -32.95 2.15 3.89
C ILE A 132 -32.45 3.19 2.88
N PHE A 133 -31.75 4.21 3.37
CA PHE A 133 -31.11 5.24 2.57
C PHE A 133 -29.89 5.85 3.26
N ILE A 134 -29.02 6.48 2.48
CA ILE A 134 -27.84 7.20 3.00
C ILE A 134 -28.18 8.69 3.11
N LYS A 135 -28.09 9.23 4.33
CA LYS A 135 -28.18 10.67 4.58
C LYS A 135 -26.77 11.25 4.64
N ALA A 136 -26.44 12.07 3.65
CA ALA A 136 -25.15 12.74 3.52
C ALA A 136 -25.33 14.07 2.74
N SER A 137 -24.40 15.02 2.92
CA SER A 137 -24.28 16.16 2.01
C SER A 137 -23.82 15.68 0.63
N GLU A 138 -24.08 16.46 -0.42
CA GLU A 138 -23.68 16.09 -1.78
C GLU A 138 -22.15 15.92 -1.89
N ASN A 139 -21.36 16.76 -1.21
CA ASN A 139 -19.89 16.63 -1.17
C ASN A 139 -19.45 15.29 -0.57
N ILE A 140 -20.04 14.88 0.56
CA ILE A 140 -19.73 13.60 1.21
C ILE A 140 -20.18 12.43 0.32
N ARG A 141 -21.35 12.53 -0.32
CA ARG A 141 -21.85 11.51 -1.23
C ARG A 141 -20.90 11.30 -2.41
N ARG A 142 -20.43 12.36 -3.06
CA ARG A 142 -19.46 12.29 -4.16
C ARG A 142 -18.12 11.75 -3.72
N LYS A 143 -17.64 12.15 -2.53
CA LYS A 143 -16.42 11.58 -1.94
C LYS A 143 -16.53 10.07 -1.77
N LEU A 144 -17.65 9.58 -1.24
CA LEU A 144 -17.91 8.14 -1.09
C LEU A 144 -18.00 7.43 -2.45
N MET A 145 -18.63 8.05 -3.45
CA MET A 145 -18.68 7.51 -4.82
C MET A 145 -17.31 7.41 -5.45
N THR A 146 -16.47 8.42 -5.28
CA THR A 146 -15.07 8.40 -5.77
C THR A 146 -14.25 7.31 -5.10
N GLN A 147 -14.39 7.14 -3.78
CA GLN A 147 -13.71 6.07 -3.04
C GLN A 147 -14.17 4.68 -3.49
N LEU A 148 -15.47 4.50 -3.70
CA LEU A 148 -16.03 3.26 -4.24
C LEU A 148 -15.43 2.91 -5.60
N LEU A 149 -15.33 3.89 -6.51
CA LEU A 149 -14.71 3.71 -7.81
C LEU A 149 -13.24 3.27 -7.68
N GLY A 150 -12.53 3.82 -6.72
CA GLY A 150 -11.14 3.45 -6.46
C GLY A 150 -10.95 1.99 -6.05
N PHE A 151 -11.93 1.34 -5.40
CA PHE A 151 -11.87 -0.09 -5.09
C PHE A 151 -11.97 -0.97 -6.34
N TYR A 152 -12.78 -0.56 -7.33
CA TYR A 152 -12.94 -1.32 -8.57
C TYR A 152 -11.85 -1.02 -9.60
N TRP A 153 -11.19 0.14 -9.50
CA TRP A 153 -10.20 0.59 -10.49
C TRP A 153 -8.75 0.31 -10.12
N GLY A 154 -8.47 -0.14 -8.87
CA GLY A 154 -7.10 -0.29 -8.37
C GLY A 154 -6.16 -1.10 -9.27
N ASP A 155 -6.65 -2.23 -9.83
CA ASP A 155 -5.83 -3.16 -10.63
C ASP A 155 -6.23 -3.26 -12.12
N SER A 156 -7.33 -2.60 -12.54
CA SER A 156 -7.98 -2.88 -13.83
C SER A 156 -7.70 -1.85 -14.91
N LEU A 157 -7.01 -0.75 -14.61
CA LEU A 157 -6.80 0.33 -15.57
C LEU A 157 -5.66 0.00 -16.55
N LYS A 158 -6.05 -0.53 -17.69
CA LYS A 158 -5.17 -0.61 -18.85
C LYS A 158 -5.40 0.63 -19.72
N VAL A 159 -4.52 1.61 -19.61
CA VAL A 159 -4.45 2.70 -20.59
C VAL A 159 -3.93 2.09 -21.90
N LYS A 160 -4.80 1.98 -22.89
CA LYS A 160 -4.38 1.62 -24.26
C LYS A 160 -4.03 2.89 -24.99
N HIS A 161 -2.76 3.08 -25.32
CA HIS A 161 -2.36 4.04 -26.33
C HIS A 161 -2.78 3.49 -27.71
N ASN A 162 -3.82 4.06 -28.29
CA ASN A 162 -4.15 3.83 -29.68
C ASN A 162 -3.25 4.72 -30.57
N THR A 163 -3.12 4.34 -31.84
CA THR A 163 -2.32 5.04 -32.88
C THR A 163 -2.58 6.55 -33.00
N ASP A 164 -3.67 7.05 -32.44
CA ASP A 164 -4.08 8.46 -32.43
C ASP A 164 -3.73 9.24 -31.15
N LEU A 165 -2.90 8.72 -30.24
CA LEU A 165 -2.54 9.36 -28.97
C LEU A 165 -3.76 9.79 -28.11
N LYS A 166 -4.83 9.00 -28.11
CA LYS A 166 -6.01 9.21 -27.27
C LYS A 166 -5.95 8.32 -26.04
N MET A 167 -6.19 8.89 -24.88
CA MET A 167 -6.38 8.10 -23.68
C MET A 167 -7.73 7.38 -23.72
N VAL A 168 -7.70 6.07 -23.52
CA VAL A 168 -8.90 5.23 -23.42
C VAL A 168 -8.91 4.60 -22.03
N ILE A 169 -9.97 4.85 -21.28
CA ILE A 169 -10.17 4.25 -19.97
C ILE A 169 -11.13 3.07 -20.14
N ASN A 170 -10.71 1.87 -19.76
CA ASN A 170 -11.60 0.72 -19.68
C ASN A 170 -12.35 0.74 -18.35
N VAL A 171 -13.67 0.76 -18.42
CA VAL A 171 -14.54 0.68 -17.25
C VAL A 171 -14.77 -0.79 -16.93
N PRO A 172 -14.47 -1.28 -15.72
CA PRO A 172 -14.83 -2.62 -15.28
C PRO A 172 -16.33 -2.88 -15.43
N ASP A 173 -16.71 -4.14 -15.74
CA ASP A 173 -18.11 -4.50 -16.00
C ASP A 173 -19.03 -4.22 -14.81
N GLU A 174 -18.50 -4.36 -13.60
CA GLU A 174 -19.18 -4.08 -12.32
C GLU A 174 -19.60 -2.62 -12.22
N LEU A 175 -18.78 -1.71 -12.75
CA LEU A 175 -19.05 -0.27 -12.75
C LEU A 175 -19.99 0.18 -13.87
N LYS A 176 -20.14 -0.60 -14.92
CA LYS A 176 -21.06 -0.30 -16.05
C LYS A 176 -22.52 -0.21 -15.63
N SER A 177 -22.89 -0.88 -14.53
CA SER A 177 -24.24 -0.80 -13.96
C SER A 177 -24.46 0.45 -13.09
N ILE A 178 -23.40 1.13 -12.68
CA ILE A 178 -23.41 2.25 -11.73
C ILE A 178 -23.33 3.59 -12.44
N PHE A 179 -22.53 3.65 -13.52
CA PHE A 179 -22.27 4.87 -14.29
C PHE A 179 -22.81 4.72 -15.71
N ASP A 180 -23.48 5.78 -16.17
CA ASP A 180 -23.91 5.88 -17.55
C ASP A 180 -22.69 5.86 -18.48
N GLN A 181 -22.59 4.82 -19.30
CA GLN A 181 -21.46 4.60 -20.20
C GLN A 181 -21.37 5.68 -21.29
N VAL A 182 -22.51 6.29 -21.66
CA VAL A 182 -22.54 7.40 -22.63
C VAL A 182 -21.89 8.61 -22.00
N ILE A 183 -22.29 8.96 -20.76
CA ILE A 183 -21.67 10.07 -20.00
C ILE A 183 -20.17 9.84 -19.87
N PHE A 184 -19.76 8.62 -19.54
CA PHE A 184 -18.35 8.28 -19.37
C PHE A 184 -17.54 8.50 -20.65
N LYS A 185 -18.04 7.99 -21.78
CA LYS A 185 -17.41 8.15 -23.10
C LYS A 185 -17.31 9.63 -23.50
N ASP A 186 -18.38 10.39 -23.29
CA ASP A 186 -18.43 11.81 -23.63
C ASP A 186 -17.49 12.64 -22.76
N VAL A 187 -17.38 12.34 -21.46
CA VAL A 187 -16.40 12.97 -20.56
C VAL A 187 -14.96 12.69 -21.02
N VAL A 188 -14.63 11.42 -21.33
CA VAL A 188 -13.29 11.07 -21.82
C VAL A 188 -12.98 11.77 -23.15
N THR A 189 -13.97 11.89 -24.03
CA THR A 189 -13.83 12.63 -25.29
C THR A 189 -13.57 14.11 -25.03
N THR A 190 -14.33 14.73 -24.14
CA THR A 190 -14.16 16.14 -23.74
C THR A 190 -12.79 16.39 -23.10
N LEU A 191 -12.32 15.49 -22.24
CA LEU A 191 -10.99 15.61 -21.64
C LEU A 191 -9.85 15.47 -22.67
N ASN A 192 -10.00 14.62 -23.69
CA ASN A 192 -9.03 14.53 -24.78
C ASN A 192 -9.04 15.83 -25.65
N GLN A 193 -10.19 16.46 -25.86
CA GLN A 193 -10.29 17.78 -26.49
C GLN A 193 -9.62 18.86 -25.63
N PHE A 194 -9.89 18.84 -24.33
CA PHE A 194 -9.30 19.75 -23.36
C PHE A 194 -7.77 19.63 -23.34
N GLN A 195 -7.18 18.42 -23.32
CA GLN A 195 -5.74 18.22 -23.36
C GLN A 195 -5.07 18.80 -24.62
N LYS A 196 -5.79 18.83 -25.75
CA LYS A 196 -5.30 19.43 -26.99
C LYS A 196 -5.35 20.94 -26.98
N ALA A 197 -6.40 21.51 -26.37
CA ALA A 197 -6.68 22.94 -26.38
C ALA A 197 -6.03 23.69 -25.20
N SER A 198 -5.73 23.00 -24.09
CA SER A 198 -5.20 23.61 -22.86
C SER A 198 -3.68 23.69 -22.85
N SER A 199 -3.15 24.57 -21.98
CA SER A 199 -1.73 24.63 -21.64
C SER A 199 -1.30 23.54 -20.64
N ILE A 200 -2.26 22.83 -20.01
CA ILE A 200 -2.01 21.78 -19.02
C ILE A 200 -1.85 20.43 -19.73
N LYS A 201 -0.84 19.68 -19.30
CA LYS A 201 -0.68 18.27 -19.66
C LYS A 201 -0.98 17.42 -18.44
N LEU A 202 -2.16 16.78 -18.43
CA LEU A 202 -2.54 15.85 -17.39
C LEU A 202 -1.73 14.55 -17.55
N ASN A 203 -1.11 14.08 -16.48
CA ASN A 203 -0.57 12.71 -16.47
C ASN A 203 -1.73 11.70 -16.41
N ASP A 204 -1.42 10.41 -16.58
CA ASP A 204 -2.42 9.33 -16.65
C ASP A 204 -3.33 9.31 -15.41
N TYR A 205 -2.74 9.47 -14.23
CA TYR A 205 -3.48 9.51 -12.97
C TYR A 205 -4.40 10.73 -12.85
N GLN A 206 -3.90 11.93 -13.20
CA GLN A 206 -4.70 13.17 -13.16
C GLN A 206 -5.85 13.13 -14.15
N PHE A 207 -5.60 12.63 -15.36
CA PHE A 207 -6.62 12.44 -16.37
C PHE A 207 -7.75 11.53 -15.89
N GLN A 208 -7.36 10.40 -15.33
CA GLN A 208 -8.28 9.40 -14.78
C GLN A 208 -9.07 9.94 -13.59
N SER A 209 -8.39 10.56 -12.63
CA SER A 209 -9.03 11.16 -11.45
C SER A 209 -10.04 12.23 -11.87
N LEU A 210 -9.65 13.13 -12.77
CA LEU A 210 -10.54 14.17 -13.28
C LEU A 210 -11.72 13.57 -14.06
N ALA A 211 -11.51 12.54 -14.88
CA ALA A 211 -12.58 11.83 -15.59
C ALA A 211 -13.64 11.29 -14.62
N VAL A 212 -13.21 10.63 -13.54
CA VAL A 212 -14.11 10.11 -12.50
C VAL A 212 -14.94 11.22 -11.86
N HIS A 213 -14.29 12.29 -11.44
CA HIS A 213 -14.96 13.40 -10.80
C HIS A 213 -15.97 14.07 -11.73
N LEU A 214 -15.63 14.23 -13.02
CA LEU A 214 -16.52 14.79 -14.03
C LEU A 214 -17.71 13.87 -14.32
N VAL A 215 -17.49 12.55 -14.46
CA VAL A 215 -18.60 11.60 -14.68
C VAL A 215 -19.61 11.66 -13.54
N ILE A 216 -19.11 11.65 -12.30
CA ILE A 216 -19.97 11.79 -11.12
C ILE A 216 -20.71 13.14 -11.17
N ALA A 217 -20.00 14.24 -11.40
CA ALA A 217 -20.59 15.57 -11.44
C ALA A 217 -21.68 15.68 -12.50
N ILE A 218 -21.40 15.30 -13.75
CA ILE A 218 -22.34 15.36 -14.88
C ILE A 218 -23.57 14.49 -14.61
N GLN A 219 -23.39 13.26 -14.11
CA GLN A 219 -24.51 12.38 -13.76
C GLN A 219 -25.39 12.97 -12.65
N ARG A 220 -24.76 13.58 -11.63
CA ARG A 220 -25.48 14.23 -10.53
C ARG A 220 -26.22 15.50 -10.99
N ILE A 221 -25.60 16.33 -11.85
CA ILE A 221 -26.23 17.50 -12.43
C ILE A 221 -27.48 17.10 -13.25
N LYS A 222 -27.38 16.06 -14.09
CA LYS A 222 -28.52 15.52 -14.85
C LYS A 222 -29.67 15.09 -13.93
N ASN A 223 -29.35 14.58 -12.75
CA ASN A 223 -30.33 14.18 -11.73
C ASN A 223 -30.79 15.37 -10.86
N LYS A 224 -30.40 16.61 -11.18
CA LYS A 224 -30.69 17.84 -10.42
C LYS A 224 -30.11 17.87 -9.00
N GLU A 225 -29.08 17.10 -8.77
CA GLU A 225 -28.34 17.01 -7.51
C GLU A 225 -27.06 17.84 -7.62
N ILE A 226 -27.15 19.12 -7.31
CA ILE A 226 -26.08 20.10 -7.47
C ILE A 226 -25.41 20.33 -6.11
N ILE A 227 -24.07 20.48 -6.11
CA ILE A 227 -23.32 20.91 -4.94
C ILE A 227 -23.83 22.27 -4.48
N LYS A 228 -24.13 22.41 -3.19
CA LYS A 228 -24.43 23.72 -2.61
C LYS A 228 -23.13 24.54 -2.56
N ALA A 229 -23.23 25.80 -2.97
CA ALA A 229 -22.10 26.72 -2.88
C ALA A 229 -21.66 26.85 -1.41
N ASP A 230 -20.52 26.28 -1.09
CA ASP A 230 -19.87 26.42 0.22
C ASP A 230 -18.84 27.56 0.13
N SER A 231 -18.67 28.31 1.20
CA SER A 231 -17.76 29.46 1.22
C SER A 231 -16.32 29.06 0.91
N GLU A 232 -15.93 27.83 1.26
CA GLU A 232 -14.59 27.29 0.99
C GLU A 232 -14.37 26.95 -0.49
N LEU A 233 -15.34 26.35 -1.17
CA LEU A 233 -15.27 26.02 -2.60
C LEU A 233 -15.21 27.26 -3.49
N SER A 234 -15.82 28.37 -3.06
CA SER A 234 -15.90 29.62 -3.81
C SER A 234 -14.74 30.58 -3.58
N SER A 235 -13.76 30.22 -2.76
CA SER A 235 -12.65 31.10 -2.35
C SER A 235 -11.60 31.34 -3.44
N HIS A 236 -11.53 30.47 -4.46
CA HIS A 236 -10.55 30.56 -5.53
C HIS A 236 -11.17 31.06 -6.84
N PRO A 237 -10.58 32.07 -7.51
CA PRO A 237 -11.02 32.49 -8.82
C PRO A 237 -10.89 31.38 -9.84
N LEU A 238 -11.83 31.26 -10.77
CA LEU A 238 -11.79 30.25 -11.82
C LEU A 238 -10.55 30.46 -12.72
N SER A 239 -9.76 29.39 -12.90
CA SER A 239 -8.62 29.43 -13.81
C SER A 239 -9.09 29.47 -15.26
N LYS A 240 -8.23 29.96 -16.17
CA LYS A 240 -8.52 29.95 -17.62
C LYS A 240 -8.80 28.54 -18.13
N ASN A 241 -8.09 27.55 -17.62
CA ASN A 241 -8.27 26.16 -18.00
C ASN A 241 -9.57 25.59 -17.46
N THR A 242 -10.03 26.03 -16.29
CA THR A 242 -11.35 25.65 -15.76
C THR A 242 -12.48 26.19 -16.64
N ILE A 243 -12.38 27.45 -17.04
CA ILE A 243 -13.36 28.06 -17.95
C ILE A 243 -13.38 27.31 -19.28
N LEU A 244 -12.22 27.01 -19.86
CA LEU A 244 -12.09 26.22 -21.09
C LEU A 244 -12.77 24.85 -20.96
N LEU A 245 -12.47 24.12 -19.87
CA LEU A 245 -13.05 22.79 -19.66
C LEU A 245 -14.57 22.87 -19.45
N SER A 246 -15.06 23.86 -18.68
CA SER A 246 -16.49 24.07 -18.47
C SER A 246 -17.23 24.34 -19.79
N ASN A 247 -16.68 25.19 -20.66
CA ASN A 247 -17.27 25.46 -21.97
C ASN A 247 -17.34 24.20 -22.85
N LEU A 248 -16.27 23.40 -22.88
CA LEU A 248 -16.26 22.14 -23.63
C LEU A 248 -17.28 21.12 -23.08
N LEU A 249 -17.49 21.10 -21.76
CA LEU A 249 -18.51 20.24 -21.14
C LEU A 249 -19.92 20.75 -21.50
N GLU A 250 -20.16 22.06 -21.46
CA GLU A 250 -21.44 22.66 -21.82
C GLU A 250 -21.80 22.39 -23.28
N GLU A 251 -20.84 22.50 -24.20
CA GLU A 251 -21.01 22.17 -25.62
C GLU A 251 -21.34 20.68 -25.83
N ASN A 252 -20.58 19.78 -25.22
CA ASN A 252 -20.76 18.34 -25.42
C ASN A 252 -22.02 17.77 -24.76
N PHE A 253 -22.43 18.33 -23.62
CA PHE A 253 -23.58 17.84 -22.85
C PHE A 253 -24.85 18.68 -23.07
N SER A 254 -24.80 19.82 -23.78
CA SER A 254 -25.91 20.69 -24.10
C SER A 254 -26.67 21.21 -22.87
N PHE A 255 -25.98 21.46 -21.76
CA PHE A 255 -26.54 22.16 -20.59
C PHE A 255 -25.45 22.99 -19.88
N ALA A 256 -25.88 24.06 -19.20
CA ALA A 256 -24.96 24.92 -18.46
C ALA A 256 -24.42 24.24 -17.20
N ILE A 257 -23.11 24.37 -16.94
CA ILE A 257 -22.49 23.92 -15.71
C ILE A 257 -22.71 24.97 -14.61
N PRO A 258 -23.41 24.64 -13.52
CA PRO A 258 -23.65 25.58 -12.42
C PRO A 258 -22.33 26.11 -11.82
N VAL A 259 -22.36 27.39 -11.34
CA VAL A 259 -21.16 28.04 -10.80
C VAL A 259 -20.49 27.23 -9.67
N ALA A 260 -21.28 26.60 -8.79
CA ALA A 260 -20.76 25.75 -7.73
C ALA A 260 -20.04 24.51 -8.28
N GLU A 261 -20.48 23.96 -9.40
CA GLU A 261 -19.83 22.84 -10.09
C GLU A 261 -18.57 23.29 -10.82
N GLN A 262 -18.55 24.48 -11.41
CA GLN A 262 -17.33 25.07 -11.97
C GLN A 262 -16.28 25.28 -10.89
N ALA A 263 -16.66 25.73 -9.69
CA ALA A 263 -15.77 25.86 -8.54
C ALA A 263 -15.20 24.48 -8.10
N TYR A 264 -16.03 23.44 -8.11
CA TYR A 264 -15.59 22.07 -7.83
C TYR A 264 -14.59 21.54 -8.87
N ILE A 265 -14.84 21.78 -10.16
CA ILE A 265 -13.91 21.43 -11.25
C ILE A 265 -12.62 22.23 -11.11
N ASN A 266 -12.71 23.52 -10.72
CA ASN A 266 -11.54 24.40 -10.55
C ASN A 266 -10.52 23.85 -9.56
N ILE A 267 -10.96 23.25 -8.47
CA ILE A 267 -10.08 22.64 -7.48
C ILE A 267 -9.16 21.58 -8.13
N HIS A 268 -9.73 20.69 -8.94
CA HIS A 268 -8.97 19.64 -9.63
C HIS A 268 -8.02 20.20 -10.69
N ILE A 269 -8.43 21.26 -11.41
CA ILE A 269 -7.58 21.92 -12.40
C ILE A 269 -6.43 22.67 -11.73
N LEU A 270 -6.68 23.41 -10.63
CA LEU A 270 -5.64 24.09 -9.87
C LEU A 270 -4.59 23.13 -9.30
N ALA A 271 -5.02 21.97 -8.82
CA ALA A 271 -4.11 20.93 -8.37
C ALA A 271 -3.20 20.44 -9.52
N ALA A 272 -3.77 20.18 -10.71
CA ALA A 272 -3.00 19.77 -11.89
C ALA A 272 -2.04 20.87 -12.39
N GLU A 273 -2.45 22.14 -12.33
CA GLU A 273 -1.57 23.28 -12.64
C GLU A 273 -0.40 23.40 -11.68
N SER A 274 -0.63 23.16 -10.38
CA SER A 274 0.42 23.16 -9.35
C SER A 274 1.45 22.07 -9.59
N ASP A 275 1.00 20.85 -9.86
CA ASP A 275 1.88 19.71 -10.18
C ASP A 275 2.77 20.02 -11.39
N GLN A 276 2.21 20.58 -12.47
CA GLN A 276 2.97 20.93 -13.67
C GLN A 276 4.01 22.02 -13.42
N LYS A 277 3.68 23.05 -12.63
CA LYS A 277 4.64 24.12 -12.25
C LYS A 277 5.81 23.55 -11.45
N ALA A 278 5.56 22.66 -10.51
CA ALA A 278 6.60 22.02 -9.71
C ALA A 278 7.61 21.24 -10.58
N HIS A 279 7.15 20.55 -11.64
CA HIS A 279 8.01 19.81 -12.55
C HIS A 279 8.74 20.66 -13.59
N SER A 280 8.20 21.80 -13.99
CA SER A 280 8.77 22.63 -15.09
C SER A 280 9.88 23.59 -14.69
N SER A 281 10.09 23.88 -13.40
CA SER A 281 11.07 24.88 -12.94
C SER A 281 11.88 24.48 -11.70
N PRO A 282 12.65 23.39 -11.72
CA PRO A 282 13.39 22.95 -10.53
C PRO A 282 14.58 23.85 -10.15
N LYS A 283 15.02 24.77 -11.01
CA LYS A 283 16.25 25.55 -10.82
C LYS A 283 16.09 27.06 -10.60
N LYS A 284 14.91 27.65 -10.84
CA LYS A 284 14.75 29.12 -10.73
C LYS A 284 14.05 29.61 -9.46
N ASP A 285 13.36 28.75 -8.72
CA ASP A 285 12.57 29.18 -7.54
C ASP A 285 13.24 28.89 -6.19
N LYS A 286 14.57 28.90 -6.11
CA LYS A 286 15.27 28.87 -4.80
C LYS A 286 14.93 30.10 -3.91
N GLU A 287 14.28 31.11 -4.46
CA GLU A 287 13.90 32.36 -3.77
C GLU A 287 12.41 32.50 -3.46
N ASN A 288 11.54 31.55 -3.87
CA ASN A 288 10.16 31.57 -3.40
C ASN A 288 10.15 31.22 -1.91
N SER A 289 9.62 32.12 -1.09
CA SER A 289 9.66 32.02 0.39
C SER A 289 9.11 30.68 0.93
N LYS A 290 8.11 30.10 0.26
CA LYS A 290 7.51 28.79 0.64
C LYS A 290 8.45 27.59 0.41
N ASN A 291 9.20 27.54 -0.70
CA ASN A 291 10.14 26.43 -0.97
C ASN A 291 11.36 26.49 -0.03
N GLY A 292 11.84 27.67 0.29
CA GLY A 292 12.91 27.88 1.27
C GLY A 292 12.49 27.46 2.68
N GLU A 293 11.29 27.82 3.09
CA GLU A 293 10.71 27.41 4.37
C GLU A 293 10.54 25.91 4.47
N LEU A 294 9.98 25.28 3.43
CA LEU A 294 9.82 23.82 3.39
C LEU A 294 11.17 23.09 3.39
N SER A 295 12.17 23.59 2.66
CA SER A 295 13.53 23.03 2.67
C SER A 295 14.14 23.05 4.07
N GLN A 296 14.06 24.17 4.76
CA GLN A 296 14.57 24.29 6.13
C GLN A 296 13.81 23.39 7.10
N PHE A 297 12.49 23.32 6.96
CA PHE A 297 11.63 22.44 7.74
C PHE A 297 12.02 20.97 7.56
N LEU A 298 12.20 20.51 6.31
CA LEU A 298 12.59 19.13 6.02
C LEU A 298 13.95 18.79 6.62
N LYS A 299 14.96 19.68 6.46
CA LYS A 299 16.29 19.49 7.02
C LYS A 299 16.29 19.43 8.56
N SER A 300 15.34 20.08 9.21
CA SER A 300 15.20 20.06 10.68
C SER A 300 14.46 18.82 11.21
N ASN A 301 13.64 18.18 10.39
CA ASN A 301 12.77 17.09 10.83
C ASN A 301 13.18 15.72 10.25
N LEU A 302 14.05 15.66 9.24
CA LEU A 302 14.63 14.42 8.73
C LEU A 302 15.84 14.02 9.55
N THR A 303 15.86 12.78 10.02
CA THR A 303 17.00 12.21 10.77
C THR A 303 18.24 12.09 9.89
N HIS A 304 18.03 11.70 8.64
CA HIS A 304 19.05 11.57 7.60
C HIS A 304 18.52 12.14 6.29
N TYR A 305 19.36 12.85 5.56
CA TYR A 305 19.00 13.39 4.25
C TYR A 305 20.27 13.71 3.43
N ASP A 306 20.09 13.76 2.13
CA ASP A 306 20.95 14.43 1.18
C ASP A 306 20.15 15.52 0.44
N GLU A 307 20.83 16.34 -0.36
CA GLU A 307 20.15 17.38 -1.13
C GLU A 307 19.20 16.78 -2.20
N VAL A 308 19.44 15.54 -2.65
CA VAL A 308 18.57 14.87 -3.61
C VAL A 308 17.24 14.50 -2.97
N LEU A 309 17.26 13.93 -1.75
CA LEU A 309 16.04 13.61 -1.01
C LEU A 309 15.24 14.88 -0.70
N VAL A 310 15.89 15.93 -0.19
CA VAL A 310 15.22 17.19 0.15
C VAL A 310 14.56 17.80 -1.08
N ASN A 311 15.27 17.86 -2.21
CA ASN A 311 14.71 18.40 -3.46
C ASN A 311 13.54 17.55 -3.99
N ASN A 312 13.65 16.22 -3.96
CA ASN A 312 12.58 15.33 -4.39
C ASN A 312 11.34 15.45 -3.49
N LEU A 313 11.54 15.54 -2.17
CA LEU A 313 10.44 15.78 -1.23
C LEU A 313 9.79 17.16 -1.45
N ILE A 314 10.54 18.22 -1.74
CA ILE A 314 9.97 19.53 -2.07
C ILE A 314 9.10 19.44 -3.34
N LEU A 315 9.62 18.80 -4.40
CA LEU A 315 8.86 18.61 -5.64
C LEU A 315 7.56 17.84 -5.44
N HIS A 316 7.54 16.87 -4.51
CA HIS A 316 6.35 16.12 -4.16
C HIS A 316 5.43 16.88 -3.21
N LEU A 317 5.98 17.46 -2.13
CA LEU A 317 5.19 18.05 -1.04
C LEU A 317 4.52 19.38 -1.42
N VAL A 318 5.12 20.20 -2.27
CA VAL A 318 4.50 21.48 -2.68
C VAL A 318 3.14 21.24 -3.34
N PRO A 319 3.01 20.36 -4.35
CA PRO A 319 1.71 20.01 -4.89
C PRO A 319 0.80 19.25 -3.90
N ALA A 320 1.39 18.37 -3.07
CA ALA A 320 0.64 17.59 -2.09
C ALA A 320 -0.02 18.49 -1.04
N LEU A 321 0.70 19.45 -0.48
CA LEU A 321 0.17 20.44 0.47
C LEU A 321 -0.96 21.25 -0.18
N HIS A 322 -0.79 21.68 -1.43
CA HIS A 322 -1.84 22.40 -2.14
C HIS A 322 -3.09 21.53 -2.35
N ARG A 323 -2.94 20.24 -2.69
CA ARG A 323 -4.07 19.30 -2.74
C ARG A 323 -4.76 19.17 -1.39
N CYS A 324 -3.99 19.01 -0.32
CA CYS A 324 -4.54 18.92 1.04
C CYS A 324 -5.31 20.18 1.45
N GLU A 325 -4.77 21.39 1.15
CA GLU A 325 -5.46 22.67 1.35
C GLU A 325 -6.81 22.73 0.61
N LEU A 326 -6.88 22.13 -0.58
CA LEU A 326 -8.09 22.05 -1.39
C LEU A 326 -9.01 20.87 -1.00
N GLY A 327 -8.68 20.09 0.02
CA GLY A 327 -9.46 18.92 0.45
C GLY A 327 -9.42 17.74 -0.53
N LEU A 328 -8.45 17.72 -1.45
CA LEU A 328 -8.22 16.65 -2.40
C LEU A 328 -7.29 15.59 -1.83
N SER A 329 -7.45 14.35 -2.25
CA SER A 329 -6.56 13.24 -1.93
C SER A 329 -6.17 12.48 -3.18
N ILE A 330 -4.96 11.93 -3.22
CA ILE A 330 -4.56 10.96 -4.23
C ILE A 330 -4.63 9.56 -3.66
N LYS A 331 -4.67 8.55 -4.52
CA LYS A 331 -4.52 7.15 -4.14
C LYS A 331 -3.16 6.63 -4.51
N ASN A 332 -2.58 5.81 -3.63
CA ASN A 332 -1.37 5.05 -3.90
C ASN A 332 -1.75 3.56 -3.97
N PRO A 333 -1.74 2.94 -5.17
CA PRO A 333 -2.12 1.54 -5.33
C PRO A 333 -1.16 0.57 -4.63
N TYR A 334 0.05 1.03 -4.31
CA TYR A 334 1.10 0.24 -3.64
C TYR A 334 1.22 0.53 -2.15
N LYS A 335 0.28 1.28 -1.55
CA LYS A 335 0.36 1.71 -0.14
C LYS A 335 0.61 0.55 0.82
N ASP A 336 -0.15 -0.54 0.69
CA ASP A 336 -0.03 -1.68 1.60
C ASP A 336 1.28 -2.45 1.39
N SER A 337 1.74 -2.59 0.14
CA SER A 337 3.07 -3.15 -0.18
C SER A 337 4.18 -2.26 0.37
N ILE A 338 4.12 -0.94 0.16
CA ILE A 338 5.11 0.01 0.69
C ILE A 338 5.20 -0.07 2.22
N LYS A 339 4.06 -0.17 2.89
CA LYS A 339 4.02 -0.33 4.34
C LYS A 339 4.64 -1.65 4.80
N GLY A 340 4.42 -2.75 4.05
CA GLY A 340 4.96 -4.07 4.36
C GLY A 340 6.43 -4.24 3.99
N ASP A 341 6.82 -3.77 2.81
CA ASP A 341 8.16 -4.00 2.25
C ASP A 341 9.18 -2.96 2.75
N PHE A 342 8.73 -1.71 3.06
CA PHE A 342 9.58 -0.60 3.51
C PHE A 342 9.14 -0.01 4.86
N PRO A 343 9.01 -0.81 5.92
CA PRO A 343 8.43 -0.38 7.19
C PRO A 343 9.21 0.78 7.86
N TYR A 344 10.53 0.82 7.69
CA TYR A 344 11.34 1.91 8.22
C TYR A 344 11.06 3.24 7.51
N ALA A 345 11.13 3.27 6.19
CA ALA A 345 10.84 4.46 5.41
C ALA A 345 9.40 4.95 5.63
N TYR A 346 8.44 4.01 5.72
CA TYR A 346 7.05 4.33 6.01
C TYR A 346 6.89 4.98 7.38
N ASN A 347 7.56 4.47 8.41
CA ASN A 347 7.52 5.05 9.75
C ASN A 347 8.13 6.44 9.80
N GLN A 348 9.26 6.66 9.11
CA GLN A 348 9.86 8.01 8.99
C GLN A 348 8.92 8.97 8.24
N ALA A 349 8.22 8.48 7.22
CA ALA A 349 7.23 9.27 6.49
C ALA A 349 6.03 9.66 7.37
N VAL A 350 5.55 8.76 8.24
CA VAL A 350 4.49 9.08 9.21
C VAL A 350 4.95 10.15 10.19
N ASP A 351 6.14 10.01 10.78
CA ASP A 351 6.68 10.99 11.73
C ASP A 351 6.84 12.37 11.08
N LEU A 352 7.37 12.41 9.86
CA LEU A 352 7.47 13.62 9.07
C LEU A 352 6.09 14.24 8.77
N SER A 353 5.10 13.41 8.43
CA SER A 353 3.73 13.84 8.13
C SER A 353 3.05 14.48 9.34
N ILE A 354 3.25 13.94 10.55
CA ILE A 354 2.74 14.54 11.78
C ILE A 354 3.30 15.96 12.00
N GLU A 355 4.58 16.16 11.74
CA GLU A 355 5.18 17.48 11.87
C GLU A 355 4.75 18.46 10.75
N ILE A 356 4.52 17.94 9.52
CA ILE A 356 3.93 18.71 8.42
C ILE A 356 2.51 19.16 8.77
N GLU A 357 1.66 18.27 9.27
CA GLU A 357 0.28 18.59 9.68
C GLU A 357 0.24 19.70 10.74
N LYS A 358 1.13 19.63 11.73
CA LYS A 358 1.26 20.65 12.77
C LYS A 358 1.71 21.99 12.22
N ARG A 359 2.69 21.99 11.29
CA ARG A 359 3.31 23.23 10.78
C ARG A 359 2.43 23.95 9.76
N PHE A 360 1.79 23.18 8.87
CA PHE A 360 1.04 23.70 7.72
C PHE A 360 -0.47 23.65 7.90
N SER A 361 -0.97 23.11 9.03
CA SER A 361 -2.41 22.98 9.35
C SER A 361 -3.22 22.24 8.27
N VAL A 362 -2.63 21.20 7.69
CA VAL A 362 -3.24 20.31 6.69
C VAL A 362 -3.42 18.91 7.29
N SER A 363 -4.20 18.05 6.64
CA SER A 363 -4.29 16.63 6.97
C SER A 363 -3.71 15.80 5.82
N ILE A 364 -2.72 14.95 6.13
CA ILE A 364 -2.04 14.08 5.18
C ILE A 364 -2.59 12.67 5.34
N ASN A 365 -3.08 12.07 4.26
CA ASN A 365 -3.62 10.72 4.28
C ASN A 365 -2.52 9.66 4.11
N ASP A 366 -2.86 8.38 4.41
CA ASP A 366 -1.94 7.25 4.30
C ASP A 366 -1.35 7.07 2.89
N ASP A 367 -2.08 7.48 1.86
CA ASP A 367 -1.63 7.36 0.47
C ASP A 367 -0.49 8.36 0.16
N GLU A 368 -0.59 9.59 0.66
CA GLU A 368 0.49 10.59 0.58
C GLU A 368 1.69 10.18 1.45
N ILE A 369 1.45 9.61 2.64
CA ILE A 369 2.49 9.06 3.51
C ILE A 369 3.30 8.00 2.75
N ALA A 370 2.62 7.11 2.02
CA ALA A 370 3.28 6.08 1.22
C ALA A 370 4.16 6.68 0.10
N TYR A 371 3.73 7.77 -0.54
CA TYR A 371 4.59 8.46 -1.52
C TYR A 371 5.81 9.13 -0.87
N ILE A 372 5.65 9.74 0.29
CA ILE A 372 6.78 10.27 1.07
C ILE A 372 7.76 9.15 1.43
N ALA A 373 7.23 7.99 1.85
CA ALA A 373 8.03 6.81 2.18
C ALA A 373 8.89 6.33 1.00
N LEU A 374 8.37 6.31 -0.23
CA LEU A 374 9.13 5.95 -1.42
C LEU A 374 10.32 6.88 -1.68
N HIS A 375 10.17 8.18 -1.41
CA HIS A 375 11.30 9.12 -1.52
C HIS A 375 12.37 8.85 -0.47
N ILE A 376 11.96 8.51 0.76
CA ILE A 376 12.86 8.16 1.85
C ILE A 376 13.57 6.84 1.53
N GLU A 377 12.84 5.81 1.07
CA GLU A 377 13.42 4.51 0.69
C GLU A 377 14.45 4.66 -0.43
N SER A 378 14.10 5.38 -1.50
CA SER A 378 15.05 5.68 -2.58
C SER A 378 16.34 6.38 -2.11
N PHE A 379 16.28 7.14 -1.02
CA PHE A 379 17.48 7.71 -0.39
C PHE A 379 18.26 6.65 0.39
N LEU A 380 17.58 5.76 1.13
CA LEU A 380 18.22 4.67 1.89
C LEU A 380 18.94 3.71 0.95
N GLU A 381 18.29 3.26 -0.11
CA GLU A 381 18.88 2.39 -1.14
C GLU A 381 20.15 3.03 -1.77
N ARG A 382 20.15 4.34 -2.02
CA ARG A 382 21.37 5.03 -2.51
C ARG A 382 22.52 5.02 -1.50
N ARG A 383 22.23 4.91 -0.19
CA ARG A 383 23.25 4.87 0.88
C ARG A 383 23.80 3.47 1.13
N GLU A 384 23.05 2.44 0.82
CA GLU A 384 23.43 1.03 1.05
C GLU A 384 24.57 0.55 0.16
N GLU A 385 25.00 1.29 -0.85
CA GLU A 385 26.18 0.98 -1.67
C GLU A 385 27.49 1.11 -0.86
N LYS A 386 27.62 0.39 0.26
CA LYS A 386 28.94 0.09 0.84
C LYS A 386 29.60 -1.03 0.04
N ARG A 387 30.17 -0.65 -1.09
CA ARG A 387 30.98 -1.59 -1.88
C ARG A 387 32.21 -2.01 -1.07
N VAL A 388 32.52 -3.31 -1.10
CA VAL A 388 33.70 -3.86 -0.45
C VAL A 388 34.96 -3.35 -1.17
N LYS A 389 35.79 -2.61 -0.47
CA LYS A 389 37.04 -2.08 -1.03
C LYS A 389 37.96 -3.22 -1.42
N THR A 390 38.32 -3.29 -2.68
CA THR A 390 39.00 -4.43 -3.29
C THR A 390 40.26 -4.00 -4.03
N VAL A 391 41.34 -4.74 -3.83
CA VAL A 391 42.55 -4.65 -4.64
C VAL A 391 42.65 -5.88 -5.56
N ILE A 392 42.98 -5.64 -6.82
CA ILE A 392 43.26 -6.71 -7.79
C ILE A 392 44.77 -6.89 -7.92
N VAL A 393 45.24 -8.11 -7.74
CA VAL A 393 46.66 -8.46 -7.86
C VAL A 393 46.86 -9.39 -9.05
N CYS A 394 47.72 -8.99 -9.98
CA CYS A 394 47.98 -9.76 -11.18
C CYS A 394 49.51 -9.88 -11.45
N SER A 395 49.99 -11.12 -11.60
CA SER A 395 51.40 -11.40 -11.89
C SER A 395 51.72 -11.50 -13.40
N THR A 396 50.70 -11.59 -14.27
CA THR A 396 50.87 -11.94 -15.68
C THR A 396 50.86 -10.73 -16.64
N GLY A 397 50.84 -9.49 -16.11
CA GLY A 397 50.99 -8.28 -16.89
C GLY A 397 49.69 -7.46 -17.08
N LEU A 398 49.86 -6.24 -17.61
CA LEU A 398 48.80 -5.20 -17.70
C LEU A 398 47.53 -5.64 -18.47
N GLY A 399 47.65 -6.46 -19.49
CA GLY A 399 46.50 -6.88 -20.31
C GLY A 399 45.55 -7.80 -19.57
N THR A 400 46.11 -8.77 -18.83
CA THR A 400 45.35 -9.72 -18.01
C THR A 400 44.75 -9.06 -16.76
N ALA A 401 45.48 -8.13 -16.17
CA ALA A 401 45.00 -7.35 -15.04
C ALA A 401 43.79 -6.49 -15.42
N ARG A 402 43.84 -5.79 -16.55
CA ARG A 402 42.73 -5.00 -17.08
C ARG A 402 41.52 -5.86 -17.46
N LEU A 403 41.73 -7.05 -18.05
CA LEU A 403 40.64 -7.95 -18.36
C LEU A 403 39.91 -8.39 -17.09
N LEU A 404 40.64 -8.76 -16.05
CA LEU A 404 40.07 -9.14 -14.76
C LEU A 404 39.32 -7.98 -14.11
N GLU A 405 39.90 -6.79 -14.10
CA GLU A 405 39.27 -5.56 -13.61
C GLU A 405 37.93 -5.29 -14.31
N GLN A 406 37.91 -5.31 -15.65
CA GLN A 406 36.69 -5.06 -16.41
C GLN A 406 35.62 -6.12 -16.17
N ARG A 407 36.00 -7.37 -15.97
CA ARG A 407 35.06 -8.45 -15.63
C ARG A 407 34.51 -8.32 -14.22
N ILE A 408 35.34 -7.96 -13.25
CA ILE A 408 34.88 -7.68 -11.88
C ILE A 408 33.92 -6.50 -11.90
N LYS A 409 34.26 -5.39 -12.52
CA LYS A 409 33.37 -4.23 -12.67
C LYS A 409 32.06 -4.57 -13.39
N LYS A 410 32.07 -5.51 -14.34
CA LYS A 410 30.86 -5.93 -15.05
C LYS A 410 29.93 -6.81 -14.20
N TYR A 411 30.47 -7.69 -13.38
CA TYR A 411 29.68 -8.71 -12.69
C TYR A 411 29.44 -8.42 -11.21
N PHE A 412 30.22 -7.51 -10.61
CA PHE A 412 30.19 -7.17 -9.20
C PHE A 412 30.24 -5.64 -8.98
N SER A 413 29.72 -4.86 -9.94
CA SER A 413 29.71 -3.38 -9.86
C SER A 413 29.04 -2.84 -8.61
N ASP A 414 28.02 -3.53 -8.14
CA ASP A 414 27.18 -3.10 -7.01
C ASP A 414 27.75 -3.56 -5.66
N GLU A 415 28.61 -4.57 -5.65
CA GLU A 415 29.16 -5.18 -4.43
C GLU A 415 30.62 -4.81 -4.17
N LEU A 416 31.41 -4.53 -5.24
CA LEU A 416 32.85 -4.30 -5.15
C LEU A 416 33.29 -2.92 -5.66
N GLU A 417 34.10 -2.25 -4.87
CA GLU A 417 34.86 -1.04 -5.27
C GLU A 417 36.30 -1.40 -5.52
N VAL A 418 36.75 -1.44 -6.79
CA VAL A 418 38.14 -1.71 -7.15
C VAL A 418 38.96 -0.43 -6.95
N ASN A 419 39.71 -0.35 -5.84
CA ASN A 419 40.52 0.81 -5.49
C ASN A 419 41.80 0.88 -6.31
N ARG A 420 42.47 -0.28 -6.52
CA ARG A 420 43.73 -0.33 -7.27
C ARG A 420 43.94 -1.70 -7.90
N VAL A 421 44.71 -1.70 -8.98
CA VAL A 421 45.18 -2.90 -9.65
C VAL A 421 46.69 -2.88 -9.64
N VAL A 422 47.32 -3.88 -9.03
CA VAL A 422 48.74 -3.85 -8.73
C VAL A 422 49.42 -5.19 -9.02
N SER A 423 50.73 -5.18 -9.13
CA SER A 423 51.57 -6.39 -9.10
C SER A 423 51.76 -6.88 -7.66
N VAL A 424 52.28 -8.13 -7.50
CA VAL A 424 52.61 -8.67 -6.17
C VAL A 424 53.65 -7.79 -5.45
N SER A 425 54.64 -7.27 -6.18
CA SER A 425 55.70 -6.42 -5.62
C SER A 425 55.14 -5.09 -5.11
N GLU A 426 54.23 -4.49 -5.86
CA GLU A 426 53.55 -3.22 -5.49
C GLU A 426 52.61 -3.44 -4.30
N LEU A 427 51.91 -4.56 -4.22
CA LEU A 427 51.09 -4.91 -3.06
C LEU A 427 51.92 -4.97 -1.78
N MET A 428 53.08 -5.59 -1.83
CA MET A 428 53.97 -5.75 -0.68
C MET A 428 54.69 -4.45 -0.30
N ALA A 429 54.79 -3.48 -1.21
CA ALA A 429 55.47 -2.23 -0.98
C ALA A 429 54.62 -1.15 -0.25
N ALA A 430 53.29 -1.39 -0.11
CA ALA A 430 52.37 -0.41 0.50
C ALA A 430 51.40 -1.11 1.49
N PRO A 431 50.88 -0.37 2.49
CA PRO A 431 49.86 -0.92 3.38
C PRO A 431 48.62 -1.37 2.61
N ILE A 432 48.06 -2.52 3.01
CA ILE A 432 46.82 -3.04 2.44
C ILE A 432 45.66 -2.51 3.27
N THR A 433 44.92 -1.57 2.68
CA THR A 433 43.77 -0.91 3.32
C THR A 433 42.43 -1.52 2.87
N GLU A 434 42.45 -2.33 1.81
CA GLU A 434 41.30 -2.99 1.23
C GLU A 434 40.84 -4.18 2.07
N ASP A 435 39.55 -4.48 2.01
CA ASP A 435 38.89 -5.56 2.76
C ASP A 435 38.99 -6.91 2.02
N LEU A 436 39.12 -6.86 0.69
CA LEU A 436 39.23 -8.04 -0.18
C LEU A 436 40.40 -7.92 -1.15
N ILE A 437 41.14 -9.00 -1.30
CA ILE A 437 42.20 -9.15 -2.31
C ILE A 437 41.78 -10.18 -3.33
N ILE A 438 41.64 -9.79 -4.59
CA ILE A 438 41.40 -10.72 -5.70
C ILE A 438 42.69 -10.87 -6.47
N SER A 439 43.26 -12.08 -6.45
CA SER A 439 44.58 -12.35 -7.03
C SER A 439 44.54 -13.41 -8.13
N THR A 440 45.44 -13.29 -9.10
CA THR A 440 45.67 -14.35 -10.11
C THR A 440 46.67 -15.37 -9.66
N VAL A 441 47.34 -15.15 -8.53
CA VAL A 441 48.31 -16.05 -7.91
C VAL A 441 48.00 -16.28 -6.43
N ASP A 442 48.46 -17.36 -5.88
CA ASP A 442 48.30 -17.63 -4.47
C ASP A 442 49.19 -16.69 -3.62
N LEU A 443 48.58 -16.08 -2.60
CA LEU A 443 49.25 -15.11 -1.73
C LEU A 443 49.06 -15.58 -0.26
N ASP A 444 50.15 -15.90 0.44
CA ASP A 444 50.08 -16.25 1.87
C ASP A 444 50.02 -14.97 2.74
N ILE A 445 48.85 -14.35 2.79
CA ILE A 445 48.59 -13.15 3.61
C ILE A 445 47.58 -13.52 4.71
N ARG A 446 48.10 -13.87 5.90
CA ARG A 446 47.30 -14.47 7.00
C ARG A 446 46.21 -13.62 7.63
N GLN A 447 46.10 -12.33 7.34
CA GLN A 447 45.17 -11.41 8.01
C GLN A 447 44.17 -10.77 7.04
N LYS A 448 44.10 -11.18 5.80
CA LYS A 448 43.22 -10.59 4.77
C LYS A 448 42.51 -11.67 3.98
N ASN A 449 41.31 -11.34 3.50
CA ASN A 449 40.55 -12.21 2.62
C ASN A 449 41.17 -12.21 1.22
N VAL A 450 41.79 -13.31 0.82
CA VAL A 450 42.38 -13.49 -0.51
C VAL A 450 41.54 -14.47 -1.30
N VAL A 451 41.12 -14.06 -2.52
CA VAL A 451 40.41 -14.92 -3.47
C VAL A 451 41.25 -15.09 -4.72
N VAL A 452 41.69 -16.33 -4.98
CA VAL A 452 42.50 -16.65 -6.16
C VAL A 452 41.57 -17.05 -7.30
N VAL A 453 41.67 -16.32 -8.42
CA VAL A 453 40.85 -16.52 -9.63
C VAL A 453 41.69 -16.38 -10.91
N PRO A 454 41.36 -17.11 -11.98
CA PRO A 454 41.98 -16.88 -13.28
C PRO A 454 41.52 -15.56 -13.88
N PRO A 455 42.30 -14.93 -14.76
CA PRO A 455 41.95 -13.62 -15.37
C PRO A 455 40.65 -13.61 -16.15
N PHE A 456 40.16 -14.78 -16.57
CA PHE A 456 38.95 -14.92 -17.39
C PHE A 456 37.64 -14.91 -16.58
N LEU A 457 37.72 -15.05 -15.25
CA LEU A 457 36.61 -15.03 -14.30
C LEU A 457 35.47 -15.99 -14.72
N ASP A 458 35.73 -17.29 -14.64
CA ASP A 458 34.76 -18.33 -14.96
C ASP A 458 33.64 -18.44 -13.88
N VAL A 459 32.69 -19.35 -14.08
CA VAL A 459 31.54 -19.53 -13.17
C VAL A 459 31.99 -19.92 -11.74
N GLN A 460 33.04 -20.74 -11.63
CA GLN A 460 33.58 -21.16 -10.30
C GLN A 460 34.25 -19.97 -9.60
N SER A 461 34.97 -19.15 -10.34
CA SER A 461 35.63 -17.94 -9.83
C SER A 461 34.61 -16.93 -9.31
N LYS A 462 33.49 -16.75 -10.03
CA LYS A 462 32.39 -15.88 -9.58
C LYS A 462 31.81 -16.37 -8.26
N ARG A 463 31.59 -17.69 -8.12
CA ARG A 463 31.13 -18.28 -6.86
C ARG A 463 32.13 -18.11 -5.72
N LYS A 464 33.44 -18.20 -6.00
CA LYS A 464 34.47 -17.96 -4.98
C LYS A 464 34.46 -16.53 -4.47
N ILE A 465 34.30 -15.55 -5.37
CA ILE A 465 34.19 -14.15 -5.00
C ILE A 465 32.91 -13.94 -4.18
N GLN A 466 31.78 -14.45 -4.63
CA GLN A 466 30.51 -14.34 -3.92
C GLN A 466 30.61 -14.92 -2.50
N ASN A 467 31.15 -16.14 -2.37
CA ASN A 467 31.35 -16.75 -1.05
C ASN A 467 32.30 -15.95 -0.13
N ALA A 468 33.23 -15.21 -0.72
CA ALA A 468 34.12 -14.34 0.06
C ALA A 468 33.41 -13.06 0.50
N LEU A 469 32.56 -12.51 -0.35
CA LEU A 469 31.67 -11.38 -0.02
C LEU A 469 30.68 -11.78 1.07
N ASP A 470 30.02 -12.92 0.93
CA ASP A 470 29.10 -13.46 1.94
C ASP A 470 29.80 -13.68 3.28
N LYS A 471 31.05 -14.18 3.26
CA LYS A 471 31.86 -14.30 4.47
C LYS A 471 32.24 -12.95 5.07
N LEU A 472 32.64 -11.97 4.25
CA LEU A 472 32.98 -10.62 4.74
C LEU A 472 31.77 -9.96 5.37
N ASN A 473 30.60 -10.11 4.78
CA ASN A 473 29.34 -9.65 5.33
C ASN A 473 29.00 -10.40 6.64
N LYS A 474 29.22 -11.72 6.72
CA LYS A 474 29.01 -12.54 7.94
C LYS A 474 30.05 -12.28 9.05
N PHE A 475 31.30 -11.92 8.72
CA PHE A 475 32.33 -11.64 9.74
C PHE A 475 32.16 -10.28 10.46
N GLN A 476 31.30 -9.38 9.93
CA GLN A 476 30.89 -8.19 10.66
C GLN A 476 29.80 -8.46 11.71
N GLU A 477 29.24 -9.68 11.76
CA GLU A 477 28.09 -10.07 12.58
C GLU A 477 28.47 -10.96 13.78
N LYS A 478 29.27 -10.48 14.71
CA LYS A 478 29.46 -11.21 15.99
C LYS A 478 28.29 -11.04 16.96
N GLU A 479 27.48 -10.04 16.82
CA GLU A 479 26.19 -9.82 17.49
C GLU A 479 25.47 -8.79 16.63
N THR A 480 24.34 -9.15 16.01
CA THR A 480 23.63 -8.22 15.13
C THR A 480 23.28 -6.97 15.93
N GLU A 481 23.37 -5.80 15.30
CA GLU A 481 23.02 -4.52 15.95
C GLU A 481 21.60 -4.57 16.52
N PHE A 482 20.71 -5.35 15.89
CA PHE A 482 19.36 -5.63 16.39
C PHE A 482 19.40 -6.38 17.73
N MET A 483 20.17 -7.46 17.84
CA MET A 483 20.22 -8.28 19.05
C MET A 483 20.84 -7.54 20.24
N LYS A 484 21.75 -6.58 20.02
CA LYS A 484 22.27 -5.70 21.07
C LYS A 484 21.20 -4.84 21.74
N LEU A 485 20.07 -4.61 21.07
CA LEU A 485 18.94 -3.84 21.57
C LEU A 485 17.90 -4.70 22.28
N VAL A 486 17.97 -6.04 22.16
CA VAL A 486 17.03 -6.99 22.76
C VAL A 486 17.57 -7.50 24.08
N GLU A 487 16.81 -7.36 25.16
CA GLU A 487 17.15 -7.85 26.49
C GLU A 487 16.06 -8.80 27.04
N PRO A 488 16.44 -9.88 27.76
CA PRO A 488 15.47 -10.82 28.34
C PRO A 488 14.40 -10.14 29.22
N ASP A 489 14.80 -9.07 29.91
CA ASP A 489 13.92 -8.31 30.78
C ASP A 489 12.86 -7.49 30.05
N LEU A 490 13.10 -7.19 28.76
CA LEU A 490 12.16 -6.46 27.89
C LEU A 490 11.25 -7.39 27.10
N ILE A 491 11.40 -8.71 27.25
CA ILE A 491 10.50 -9.70 26.65
C ILE A 491 9.38 -10.01 27.64
N ILE A 492 8.14 -9.79 27.20
CA ILE A 492 6.92 -10.06 27.94
C ILE A 492 6.13 -11.14 27.19
N VAL A 493 5.88 -12.26 27.84
CA VAL A 493 4.98 -13.31 27.35
C VAL A 493 3.74 -13.29 28.24
N ASP A 494 2.60 -13.00 27.65
CA ASP A 494 1.34 -12.81 28.39
C ASP A 494 0.16 -13.28 27.53
N ASN A 495 -0.73 -14.04 28.12
CA ASN A 495 -1.89 -14.60 27.43
C ASN A 495 -3.21 -13.96 27.89
N GLN A 496 -3.14 -12.82 28.57
CA GLN A 496 -4.33 -12.07 28.97
C GLN A 496 -5.02 -11.44 27.74
N LYS A 497 -6.34 -11.40 27.78
CA LYS A 497 -7.11 -10.67 26.77
C LYS A 497 -6.91 -9.17 26.97
N ILE A 498 -6.19 -8.53 26.07
CA ILE A 498 -5.87 -7.11 26.11
C ILE A 498 -6.04 -6.49 24.72
N ASN A 499 -6.15 -5.17 24.70
CA ASN A 499 -6.16 -4.38 23.48
C ASN A 499 -4.78 -3.73 23.21
N ARG A 500 -4.65 -3.10 22.03
CA ARG A 500 -3.46 -2.38 21.57
C ARG A 500 -2.87 -1.44 22.64
N ASP A 501 -3.71 -0.54 23.18
CA ASP A 501 -3.24 0.50 24.10
C ASP A 501 -2.71 -0.10 25.42
N GLN A 502 -3.32 -1.19 25.88
CA GLN A 502 -2.86 -1.92 27.05
C GLN A 502 -1.53 -2.63 26.81
N ALA A 503 -1.34 -3.22 25.63
CA ALA A 503 -0.07 -3.84 25.24
C ALA A 503 1.05 -2.80 25.19
N ILE A 504 0.84 -1.68 24.53
CA ILE A 504 1.80 -0.57 24.45
C ILE A 504 2.15 -0.06 25.84
N LYS A 505 1.17 0.17 26.72
CA LYS A 505 1.40 0.61 28.11
C LYS A 505 2.24 -0.37 28.90
N LYS A 506 2.00 -1.70 28.78
CA LYS A 506 2.79 -2.73 29.48
C LYS A 506 4.25 -2.70 29.06
N VAL A 507 4.51 -2.60 27.76
CA VAL A 507 5.87 -2.54 27.18
C VAL A 507 6.57 -1.24 27.60
N CYS A 508 5.91 -0.11 27.44
CA CYS A 508 6.47 1.20 27.80
C CYS A 508 6.76 1.31 29.31
N LYS A 509 5.88 0.74 30.17
CA LYS A 509 6.15 0.67 31.61
C LYS A 509 7.46 -0.06 31.88
N ARG A 510 7.73 -1.20 31.22
CA ARG A 510 8.96 -1.97 31.39
C ARG A 510 10.20 -1.15 30.99
N LEU A 511 10.11 -0.38 29.87
CA LEU A 511 11.17 0.52 29.42
C LEU A 511 11.42 1.66 30.44
N CYS A 512 10.38 2.23 31.02
CA CYS A 512 10.48 3.25 32.06
C CYS A 512 11.06 2.70 33.37
N ASP A 513 10.62 1.54 33.82
CA ASP A 513 11.10 0.86 35.03
C ASP A 513 12.60 0.56 34.95
N LYS A 514 13.12 0.32 33.75
CA LYS A 514 14.55 0.11 33.45
C LYS A 514 15.31 1.42 33.14
N HIS A 515 14.66 2.58 33.23
CA HIS A 515 15.23 3.88 32.91
C HIS A 515 15.68 4.08 31.45
N TYR A 516 15.21 3.24 30.50
CA TYR A 516 15.52 3.38 29.07
C TYR A 516 14.66 4.43 28.38
N ALA A 517 13.52 4.77 28.97
CA ALA A 517 12.58 5.76 28.44
C ALA A 517 12.09 6.75 29.49
N LEU A 518 11.55 7.87 29.04
CA LEU A 518 10.90 8.90 29.87
C LEU A 518 9.43 8.55 30.10
N SER A 519 8.87 9.07 31.19
CA SER A 519 7.41 9.09 31.40
C SER A 519 6.73 9.82 30.23
N GLY A 520 5.53 9.30 29.81
CA GLY A 520 4.82 9.82 28.64
C GLY A 520 5.12 9.12 27.32
N ILE A 521 6.10 8.17 27.28
CA ILE A 521 6.38 7.39 26.07
C ILE A 521 5.17 6.57 25.63
N ALA A 522 4.38 6.04 26.56
CA ALA A 522 3.21 5.22 26.23
C ALA A 522 2.12 6.03 25.55
N GLU A 523 1.80 7.20 26.07
CA GLU A 523 0.82 8.12 25.50
C GLU A 523 1.26 8.60 24.11
N ALA A 524 2.54 8.96 23.97
CA ALA A 524 3.11 9.39 22.68
C ALA A 524 3.06 8.27 21.63
N ALA A 525 3.37 7.02 22.02
CA ALA A 525 3.29 5.88 21.12
C ALA A 525 1.83 5.57 20.72
N ILE A 526 0.88 5.65 21.65
CA ILE A 526 -0.55 5.43 21.39
C ILE A 526 -1.08 6.51 20.42
N GLU A 527 -0.74 7.78 20.64
CA GLU A 527 -1.16 8.86 19.73
C GLU A 527 -0.56 8.68 18.34
N ARG A 528 0.71 8.29 18.25
CA ARG A 528 1.35 7.97 16.98
C ARG A 528 0.66 6.80 16.26
N GLU A 529 0.32 5.73 17.00
CA GLU A 529 -0.35 4.55 16.46
C GLU A 529 -1.78 4.84 15.96
N LYS A 530 -2.45 5.85 16.53
CA LYS A 530 -3.76 6.33 16.04
C LYS A 530 -3.67 7.06 14.69
N VAL A 531 -2.54 7.71 14.41
CA VAL A 531 -2.32 8.42 13.13
C VAL A 531 -2.14 7.41 12.00
N ALA A 532 -1.27 6.43 12.20
CA ALA A 532 -1.05 5.35 11.23
C ALA A 532 -0.70 4.07 11.99
N SER A 533 -1.57 3.08 11.92
CA SER A 533 -1.36 1.78 12.56
C SER A 533 -0.14 1.07 12.00
N THR A 534 0.69 0.53 12.90
CA THR A 534 1.85 -0.30 12.53
C THR A 534 1.51 -1.78 12.40
N GLU A 535 0.23 -2.15 12.42
CA GLU A 535 -0.25 -3.51 12.25
C GLU A 535 0.11 -4.07 10.87
N MET A 536 0.73 -5.26 10.86
CA MET A 536 1.10 -6.04 9.68
C MET A 536 0.79 -7.52 9.95
N ASP A 537 -0.27 -8.06 9.37
CA ASP A 537 -0.76 -9.41 9.64
C ASP A 537 -0.96 -9.63 11.16
N PHE A 538 -0.13 -10.50 11.77
CA PHE A 538 -0.16 -10.81 13.20
C PHE A 538 0.99 -10.17 14.01
N VAL A 539 1.70 -9.20 13.42
CA VAL A 539 2.80 -8.44 14.03
C VAL A 539 2.45 -6.96 14.07
N ALA A 540 2.90 -6.23 15.10
CA ALA A 540 2.87 -4.77 15.12
C ALA A 540 4.21 -4.21 15.58
N MET A 541 4.54 -3.00 15.11
CA MET A 541 5.80 -2.31 15.40
C MET A 541 5.57 -0.89 15.95
N PRO A 542 4.87 -0.72 17.08
CA PRO A 542 4.67 0.59 17.65
C PRO A 542 5.98 1.20 18.11
N HIS A 543 6.08 2.53 18.01
CA HIS A 543 7.22 3.29 18.48
C HIS A 543 6.78 4.68 18.97
N ALA A 544 7.69 5.37 19.63
CA ALA A 544 7.45 6.71 20.14
C ALA A 544 8.49 7.70 19.57
N PRO A 545 8.19 9.01 19.58
CA PRO A 545 9.15 10.03 19.18
C PRO A 545 10.46 9.93 19.96
N ILE A 546 11.57 10.17 19.28
CA ILE A 546 12.96 10.05 19.77
C ILE A 546 13.18 10.73 21.13
N LYS A 547 12.54 11.87 21.39
CA LYS A 547 12.67 12.64 22.64
C LYS A 547 12.26 11.90 23.91
N TYR A 548 11.50 10.80 23.79
CA TYR A 548 11.09 9.98 24.93
C TYR A 548 12.05 8.81 25.22
N VAL A 549 13.05 8.58 24.37
CA VAL A 549 13.99 7.45 24.47
C VAL A 549 15.35 7.92 24.98
N LYS A 550 15.77 7.42 26.14
CA LYS A 550 17.09 7.67 26.72
C LYS A 550 18.14 6.72 26.17
N THR A 551 17.82 5.43 26.16
CA THR A 551 18.72 4.38 25.68
C THR A 551 17.95 3.50 24.68
N PRO A 552 18.46 3.33 23.44
CA PRO A 552 17.77 2.51 22.43
C PRO A 552 17.58 1.08 22.90
N ARG A 553 16.37 0.56 22.74
CA ARG A 553 16.01 -0.83 23.07
C ARG A 553 14.84 -1.30 22.22
N ILE A 554 14.78 -2.62 22.02
CA ILE A 554 13.66 -3.29 21.40
C ILE A 554 12.98 -4.11 22.47
N ALA A 555 11.73 -3.78 22.76
CA ALA A 555 10.93 -4.55 23.70
C ALA A 555 9.91 -5.41 22.96
N ILE A 556 9.75 -6.67 23.38
CA ILE A 556 8.95 -7.67 22.67
C ILE A 556 7.79 -8.09 23.57
N TYR A 557 6.58 -8.07 23.03
CA TYR A 557 5.40 -8.59 23.69
C TYR A 557 4.77 -9.70 22.86
N LEU A 558 4.61 -10.86 23.44
CA LEU A 558 4.03 -12.05 22.81
C LEU A 558 2.71 -12.41 23.49
N ASN A 559 1.67 -12.66 22.66
CA ASN A 559 0.37 -13.12 23.13
C ASN A 559 -0.22 -14.16 22.18
N SER A 560 -0.28 -15.41 22.62
CA SER A 560 -0.76 -16.52 21.79
C SER A 560 -2.26 -16.43 21.44
N HIS A 561 -3.08 -15.73 22.25
CA HIS A 561 -4.50 -15.53 22.00
C HIS A 561 -4.80 -14.32 21.09
N GLY A 562 -3.77 -13.53 20.78
CA GLY A 562 -3.88 -12.31 20.00
C GLY A 562 -4.37 -11.11 20.82
N ILE A 563 -3.84 -9.95 20.48
CA ILE A 563 -4.15 -8.63 21.01
C ILE A 563 -5.12 -7.97 20.04
N ASP A 564 -6.25 -7.46 20.50
CA ASP A 564 -7.17 -6.72 19.65
C ASP A 564 -6.51 -5.41 19.19
N TRP A 565 -6.18 -5.32 17.88
CA TRP A 565 -5.55 -4.16 17.22
C TRP A 565 -6.58 -3.41 16.36
N ASP A 566 -6.15 -2.57 15.42
CA ASP A 566 -7.08 -1.72 14.68
C ASP A 566 -7.90 -2.47 13.61
N GLN A 567 -7.28 -3.39 12.86
CA GLN A 567 -7.92 -4.14 11.77
C GLN A 567 -8.09 -5.62 12.09
N GLY A 568 -7.31 -6.16 13.03
CA GLY A 568 -7.30 -7.57 13.32
C GLY A 568 -6.73 -7.91 14.68
N LYS A 569 -6.05 -9.06 14.74
CA LYS A 569 -5.37 -9.54 15.93
C LYS A 569 -3.87 -9.64 15.72
N VAL A 570 -3.12 -8.99 16.60
CA VAL A 570 -1.66 -9.03 16.63
C VAL A 570 -1.20 -10.00 17.71
N ASN A 571 -0.28 -10.91 17.37
CA ASN A 571 0.31 -11.86 18.32
C ASN A 571 1.69 -11.42 18.83
N ILE A 572 2.42 -10.66 18.04
CA ILE A 572 3.77 -10.19 18.33
C ILE A 572 3.81 -8.68 18.23
N VAL A 573 4.31 -8.03 19.27
CA VAL A 573 4.58 -6.58 19.25
C VAL A 573 6.07 -6.36 19.44
N PHE A 574 6.73 -5.74 18.46
CA PHE A 574 8.10 -5.23 18.57
C PHE A 574 8.03 -3.73 18.85
N PHE A 575 8.22 -3.31 20.08
CA PHE A 575 8.25 -1.89 20.41
C PHE A 575 9.65 -1.34 20.16
N MET A 576 9.78 -0.48 19.16
CA MET A 576 11.04 0.11 18.71
C MET A 576 11.32 1.42 19.47
N ALA A 577 11.99 1.33 20.62
CA ALA A 577 12.46 2.52 21.35
C ALA A 577 13.83 2.94 20.80
N MET A 578 13.84 3.88 19.86
CA MET A 578 15.04 4.32 19.13
C MET A 578 15.37 5.79 19.45
N ASN A 579 16.65 6.15 19.39
CA ASN A 579 17.12 7.55 19.49
C ASN A 579 18.31 7.78 18.55
N GLU A 580 18.86 9.00 18.56
CA GLU A 580 19.95 9.40 17.65
C GLU A 580 21.26 8.60 17.83
N SER A 581 21.48 7.94 18.97
CA SER A 581 22.74 7.23 19.22
C SER A 581 22.97 6.01 18.32
N ILE A 582 21.91 5.43 17.76
CA ILE A 582 21.99 4.28 16.84
C ILE A 582 22.06 4.70 15.36
N LYS A 583 22.26 5.99 15.09
CA LYS A 583 22.25 6.55 13.75
C LYS A 583 23.16 5.83 12.74
N GLY A 584 24.29 5.28 13.21
CA GLY A 584 25.25 4.55 12.38
C GLY A 584 24.89 3.09 12.10
N SER A 585 23.96 2.51 12.87
CA SER A 585 23.58 1.07 12.82
C SER A 585 22.11 0.88 12.44
N ILE A 586 21.40 1.96 12.13
CA ILE A 586 19.95 1.91 11.96
C ILE A 586 19.54 1.01 10.79
N ASP A 587 20.29 1.08 9.69
CA ASP A 587 20.05 0.27 8.49
C ASP A 587 20.23 -1.23 8.81
N GLN A 588 21.27 -1.60 9.54
CA GLN A 588 21.54 -2.99 9.97
C GLN A 588 20.42 -3.52 10.89
N ILE A 589 19.91 -2.67 11.80
CA ILE A 589 18.82 -3.02 12.71
C ILE A 589 17.54 -3.34 11.93
N TYR A 590 17.19 -2.47 10.97
CA TYR A 590 15.94 -2.63 10.22
C TYR A 590 16.05 -3.71 9.14
N ASN A 591 17.20 -3.91 8.50
CA ASN A 591 17.41 -5.02 7.57
C ASN A 591 17.28 -6.38 8.27
N TYR A 592 17.85 -6.51 9.47
CA TYR A 592 17.66 -7.70 10.28
C TYR A 592 16.19 -7.88 10.70
N PHE A 593 15.53 -6.79 11.08
CA PHE A 593 14.12 -6.82 11.45
C PHE A 593 13.23 -7.21 10.25
N ASN A 594 13.51 -6.69 9.06
CA ASN A 594 12.78 -7.06 7.85
C ASN A 594 12.95 -8.55 7.52
N ALA A 595 14.16 -9.08 7.64
CA ALA A 595 14.40 -10.52 7.48
C ALA A 595 13.57 -11.36 8.47
N ILE A 596 13.43 -10.91 9.73
CA ILE A 596 12.52 -11.54 10.71
C ILE A 596 11.06 -11.48 10.22
N LEU A 597 10.60 -10.35 9.67
CA LEU A 597 9.22 -10.18 9.21
C LEU A 597 8.90 -11.05 7.99
N GLU A 598 9.86 -11.29 7.12
CA GLU A 598 9.73 -12.13 5.93
C GLU A 598 9.65 -13.63 6.30
N ASP A 599 10.31 -14.06 7.37
CA ASP A 599 10.27 -15.46 7.83
C ASP A 599 8.99 -15.78 8.61
N LYS A 600 7.93 -16.09 7.86
CA LYS A 600 6.63 -16.46 8.44
C LYS A 600 6.66 -17.73 9.29
N LYS A 601 7.63 -18.64 9.07
CA LYS A 601 7.77 -19.86 9.87
C LYS A 601 8.37 -19.51 11.24
N MET A 602 9.41 -18.68 11.25
CA MET A 602 10.03 -18.17 12.46
C MET A 602 9.04 -17.40 13.33
N LEU A 603 8.29 -16.46 12.74
CA LEU A 603 7.29 -15.68 13.45
C LEU A 603 6.20 -16.57 14.08
N LYS A 604 5.72 -17.60 13.36
CA LYS A 604 4.76 -18.58 13.91
C LYS A 604 5.37 -19.41 15.05
N SER A 605 6.66 -19.70 14.99
CA SER A 605 7.38 -20.40 16.06
C SER A 605 7.50 -19.51 17.29
N LEU A 606 7.84 -18.22 17.12
CA LEU A 606 7.89 -17.23 18.20
C LEU A 606 6.57 -17.15 18.98
N CYS A 607 5.42 -17.18 18.29
CA CYS A 607 4.10 -17.13 18.93
C CYS A 607 3.83 -18.30 19.90
N ARG A 608 4.57 -19.40 19.78
CA ARG A 608 4.40 -20.63 20.61
C ARG A 608 5.37 -20.69 21.77
N LEU A 609 6.42 -19.87 21.77
CA LEU A 609 7.44 -19.88 22.81
C LEU A 609 6.95 -19.14 24.04
N THR A 610 7.32 -19.69 25.21
CA THR A 610 7.06 -19.08 26.53
C THR A 610 8.34 -18.72 27.27
N SER A 611 9.46 -19.33 26.87
CA SER A 611 10.77 -19.09 27.47
C SER A 611 11.47 -17.91 26.80
N LYS A 612 11.82 -16.88 27.57
CA LYS A 612 12.57 -15.72 27.07
C LYS A 612 13.92 -16.08 26.45
N GLN A 613 14.58 -17.10 26.99
CA GLN A 613 15.87 -17.57 26.49
C GLN A 613 15.74 -18.26 25.13
N GLU A 614 14.67 -19.04 24.92
CA GLU A 614 14.36 -19.64 23.63
C GLU A 614 13.98 -18.60 22.58
N ILE A 615 13.23 -17.55 22.98
CA ILE A 615 12.88 -16.42 22.11
C ILE A 615 14.15 -15.70 21.63
N ILE A 616 15.08 -15.38 22.55
CA ILE A 616 16.36 -14.73 22.19
C ILE A 616 17.19 -15.65 21.29
N ARG A 617 17.24 -16.96 21.60
CA ARG A 617 17.98 -17.91 20.76
C ARG A 617 17.40 -17.99 19.36
N LEU A 618 16.07 -18.03 19.23
CA LEU A 618 15.41 -18.08 17.93
C LEU A 618 15.60 -16.79 17.15
N LEU A 619 15.47 -15.64 17.80
CA LEU A 619 15.72 -14.32 17.18
C LEU A 619 17.19 -14.12 16.78
N GLY A 620 18.14 -14.71 17.47
CA GLY A 620 19.57 -14.63 17.15
C GLY A 620 20.09 -15.80 16.30
N SER A 621 19.22 -16.71 15.82
CA SER A 621 19.65 -17.79 14.92
C SER A 621 19.86 -17.23 13.50
N GLU A 622 21.04 -17.53 12.92
CA GLU A 622 21.43 -17.08 11.57
C GLU A 622 20.72 -17.85 10.42
N GLU A 623 19.81 -18.75 10.72
CA GLU A 623 19.07 -19.56 9.74
C GLU A 623 17.71 -18.90 9.44
N PHE A 624 17.73 -17.84 8.63
CA PHE A 624 16.54 -17.39 7.92
C PHE A 624 16.39 -18.24 6.65
N GLU A 625 15.32 -19.03 6.55
CA GLU A 625 14.97 -19.77 5.32
C GLU A 625 14.19 -18.90 4.31
#